data_601a62364a2447522283b1d9fcee9de5
#
_entry.id   601a62364a2447522283b1d9fcee9de5
#
_cell.length_a   1.000
_cell.length_b   1.000
_cell.length_c   1.000
_cell.angle_alpha   90.00
_cell.angle_beta   90.00
_cell.angle_gamma   90.00
#
_symmetry.space_group_name_H-M   'P 1'
#
loop_
_entity.id
_entity.type
_entity.pdbx_description
1 polymer ?
#
loop_
_entity_poly.entity_id
_entity_poly.type
_entity_poly.pdbx_seq_one_letter_code
_entity_poly.pdbx_strand_id
1 'polypeptide(L)'
;FGKKVAVLTLAGAIAAMSVTGCGSIKEDATVATVGEEKITLGVANFYARLQQGQYETYYAGMMGTTGEAMWSQDASDGKDYEEQTKDNIMESLENLYLLSQHASEYNVSLSDDEKKAIKDAAEQFGKDNTDQVKDVVSGSTDTIEKLLELLTIQNKMDTAIKDTETVTADDITDDEAAQKSMQYVLFSYTTKDDSGNSTTLSDDEKETLKTTAQNFVDSVKGGADFGTAATEAGVEAQTATFDSESTSPNSDLIAAADALVNEGDVTEVIETDNGLYVAKLTSLLDREATDSKKASIVTERKQE
;
A
#
# COMPACT_ATOMS: atom_id res chain seq x y z
N PHE A 1 32.82 -6.52 -6.05
CA PHE A 1 33.09 -5.27 -6.79
C PHE A 1 32.51 -4.13 -5.98
N GLY A 2 33.35 -3.41 -5.22
CA GLY A 2 32.93 -2.27 -4.42
C GLY A 2 32.65 -1.05 -5.31
N LYS A 3 31.41 -0.79 -5.61
CA LYS A 3 30.99 0.53 -6.14
C LYS A 3 31.06 1.52 -4.98
N LYS A 4 31.91 2.53 -5.12
CA LYS A 4 31.97 3.67 -4.20
C LYS A 4 30.66 4.43 -4.36
N VAL A 5 29.77 4.31 -3.37
CA VAL A 5 28.64 5.22 -3.23
C VAL A 5 29.24 6.60 -2.96
N ALA A 6 29.01 7.54 -3.88
CA ALA A 6 29.38 8.92 -3.66
C ALA A 6 28.51 9.44 -2.50
N VAL A 7 29.14 9.70 -1.36
CA VAL A 7 28.46 10.32 -0.22
C VAL A 7 28.10 11.74 -0.64
N LEU A 8 26.80 11.97 -0.85
CA LEU A 8 26.23 13.29 -1.04
C LEU A 8 26.47 14.11 0.22
N THR A 9 27.31 15.14 0.12
CA THR A 9 27.38 16.18 1.16
C THR A 9 26.14 17.04 1.00
N LEU A 10 25.13 16.79 1.82
CA LEU A 10 23.99 17.69 2.01
C LEU A 10 24.52 19.04 2.54
N ALA A 11 24.62 20.01 1.66
CA ALA A 11 24.64 21.41 2.05
C ALA A 11 23.19 21.92 2.01
N GLY A 12 22.37 21.42 2.92
CA GLY A 12 21.00 21.84 3.08
C GLY A 12 20.94 23.21 3.75
N ALA A 13 21.00 24.26 2.98
CA ALA A 13 20.48 25.55 3.38
C ALA A 13 19.07 25.69 2.76
N ILE A 14 18.07 25.03 3.35
CA ILE A 14 16.70 25.50 3.20
C ILE A 14 16.66 26.81 4.00
N ALA A 15 16.97 27.91 3.33
CA ALA A 15 16.65 29.21 3.88
C ALA A 15 15.13 29.22 4.07
N ALA A 16 14.69 29.20 5.34
CA ALA A 16 13.31 29.44 5.71
C ALA A 16 12.91 30.80 5.16
N MET A 17 12.49 30.85 3.92
CA MET A 17 11.81 32.00 3.36
C MET A 17 10.37 31.89 3.79
N SER A 18 10.10 32.43 4.99
CA SER A 18 8.77 32.92 5.35
C SER A 18 8.31 33.80 4.20
N VAL A 19 7.34 33.31 3.40
CA VAL A 19 6.71 34.09 2.32
C VAL A 19 5.76 35.11 2.96
N THR A 20 6.34 36.10 3.63
CA THR A 20 5.65 37.33 3.98
C THR A 20 6.23 38.46 3.13
N GLY A 21 5.73 38.54 1.88
CA GLY A 21 6.15 39.63 1.01
C GLY A 21 5.72 39.42 -0.42
N CYS A 22 5.18 40.44 -1.06
CA CYS A 22 4.87 40.54 -2.48
C CYS A 22 6.16 40.49 -3.33
N GLY A 23 6.81 39.33 -3.40
CA GLY A 23 7.96 39.07 -4.23
C GLY A 23 7.72 37.83 -5.08
N SER A 24 7.97 37.88 -6.38
CA SER A 24 7.96 36.70 -7.26
C SER A 24 8.98 35.68 -6.77
N ILE A 25 8.59 34.39 -6.75
CA ILE A 25 9.49 33.29 -6.47
C ILE A 25 10.61 33.28 -7.52
N LYS A 26 11.86 33.25 -7.07
CA LYS A 26 13.01 33.09 -8.01
C LYS A 26 13.13 31.63 -8.40
N GLU A 27 12.38 31.22 -9.40
CA GLU A 27 12.32 29.82 -9.87
C GLU A 27 13.69 29.22 -10.18
N ASP A 28 14.62 30.02 -10.72
CA ASP A 28 15.99 29.60 -11.06
C ASP A 28 16.94 29.43 -9.86
N ALA A 29 16.51 29.79 -8.64
CA ALA A 29 17.36 29.62 -7.47
C ALA A 29 17.63 28.15 -7.22
N THR A 30 18.89 27.78 -6.95
CA THR A 30 19.29 26.42 -6.65
C THR A 30 18.97 26.12 -5.16
N VAL A 31 18.20 25.05 -4.90
CA VAL A 31 17.89 24.58 -3.54
C VAL A 31 18.74 23.39 -3.13
N ALA A 32 19.13 22.54 -4.07
CA ALA A 32 20.06 21.44 -3.87
C ALA A 32 20.81 21.11 -5.16
N THR A 33 21.82 20.22 -5.07
CA THR A 33 22.59 19.76 -6.21
C THR A 33 22.80 18.25 -6.09
N VAL A 34 22.51 17.52 -7.17
CA VAL A 34 22.75 16.07 -7.27
C VAL A 34 23.76 15.84 -8.39
N GLY A 35 24.96 15.41 -8.03
CA GLY A 35 26.07 15.37 -8.99
C GLY A 35 26.35 16.79 -9.55
N GLU A 36 26.23 16.97 -10.86
CA GLU A 36 26.41 18.25 -11.54
C GLU A 36 25.06 18.97 -11.81
N GLU A 37 23.92 18.31 -11.58
CA GLU A 37 22.60 18.88 -11.84
C GLU A 37 22.07 19.65 -10.64
N LYS A 38 21.38 20.75 -10.92
CA LYS A 38 20.79 21.60 -9.89
C LYS A 38 19.29 21.35 -9.80
N ILE A 39 18.82 21.15 -8.58
CA ILE A 39 17.40 21.22 -8.25
C ILE A 39 17.05 22.69 -8.08
N THR A 40 16.17 23.20 -8.93
CA THR A 40 15.73 24.60 -8.83
C THR A 40 14.55 24.76 -7.87
N LEU A 41 14.42 25.95 -7.31
CA LEU A 41 13.28 26.29 -6.42
C LEU A 41 11.95 26.15 -7.19
N GLY A 42 11.92 26.43 -8.47
CA GLY A 42 10.72 26.22 -9.30
C GLY A 42 10.24 24.78 -9.26
N VAL A 43 11.12 23.82 -9.60
CA VAL A 43 10.80 22.39 -9.57
C VAL A 43 10.41 21.92 -8.17
N ALA A 44 11.15 22.36 -7.15
CA ALA A 44 10.88 21.99 -5.76
C ALA A 44 9.52 22.54 -5.27
N ASN A 45 9.20 23.81 -5.56
CA ASN A 45 7.92 24.40 -5.19
C ASN A 45 6.75 23.75 -5.94
N PHE A 46 6.88 23.53 -7.26
CA PHE A 46 5.81 22.90 -8.04
C PHE A 46 5.51 21.47 -7.51
N TYR A 47 6.54 20.70 -7.24
CA TYR A 47 6.38 19.35 -6.66
C TYR A 47 5.77 19.41 -5.25
N ALA A 48 6.21 20.33 -4.41
CA ALA A 48 5.65 20.53 -3.07
C ALA A 48 4.15 20.92 -3.12
N ARG A 49 3.74 21.80 -4.03
CA ARG A 49 2.33 22.18 -4.20
C ARG A 49 1.46 21.02 -4.72
N LEU A 50 2.01 20.20 -5.60
CA LEU A 50 1.34 18.98 -6.06
C LEU A 50 1.10 18.00 -4.90
N GLN A 51 2.13 17.76 -4.09
CA GLN A 51 2.03 16.92 -2.90
C GLN A 51 1.07 17.50 -1.86
N GLN A 52 1.16 18.82 -1.60
CA GLN A 52 0.23 19.51 -0.69
C GLN A 52 -1.23 19.26 -1.08
N GLY A 53 -1.56 19.42 -2.37
CA GLY A 53 -2.92 19.18 -2.87
C GLY A 53 -3.40 17.74 -2.62
N GLN A 54 -2.50 16.76 -2.79
CA GLN A 54 -2.81 15.35 -2.51
C GLN A 54 -3.02 15.11 -1.01
N TYR A 55 -2.13 15.60 -0.15
CA TYR A 55 -2.25 15.46 1.30
C TYR A 55 -3.53 16.11 1.83
N GLU A 56 -3.83 17.34 1.45
CA GLU A 56 -5.03 18.05 1.90
C GLU A 56 -6.32 17.40 1.40
N THR A 57 -6.31 16.78 0.22
CA THR A 57 -7.49 16.13 -0.34
C THR A 57 -7.76 14.75 0.29
N TYR A 58 -6.72 13.94 0.50
CA TYR A 58 -6.88 12.55 0.92
C TYR A 58 -6.66 12.34 2.41
N TYR A 59 -5.58 12.90 2.98
CA TYR A 59 -5.17 12.56 4.35
C TYR A 59 -5.85 13.42 5.41
N ALA A 60 -6.08 14.70 5.17
CA ALA A 60 -6.72 15.56 6.16
C ALA A 60 -8.12 15.03 6.53
N GLY A 61 -8.89 14.57 5.55
CA GLY A 61 -10.20 13.94 5.78
C GLY A 61 -10.12 12.66 6.59
N MET A 62 -9.12 11.81 6.34
CA MET A 62 -8.89 10.55 7.10
C MET A 62 -8.46 10.83 8.54
N MET A 63 -7.71 11.90 8.78
CA MET A 63 -7.26 12.31 10.12
C MET A 63 -8.34 13.08 10.90
N GLY A 64 -9.51 13.34 10.31
CA GLY A 64 -10.58 14.12 10.95
C GLY A 64 -10.22 15.57 11.20
N THR A 65 -9.34 16.15 10.39
CA THR A 65 -8.82 17.51 10.50
C THR A 65 -9.01 18.30 9.19
N THR A 66 -8.69 19.58 9.21
CA THR A 66 -8.61 20.40 7.99
C THR A 66 -7.20 20.36 7.41
N GLY A 67 -7.05 20.62 6.09
CA GLY A 67 -5.73 20.72 5.47
C GLY A 67 -4.80 21.67 6.22
N GLU A 68 -5.26 22.87 6.52
CA GLU A 68 -4.45 23.87 7.24
C GLU A 68 -4.02 23.41 8.65
N ALA A 69 -4.91 22.78 9.41
CA ALA A 69 -4.60 22.32 10.77
C ALA A 69 -3.72 21.07 10.80
N MET A 70 -3.70 20.29 9.72
CA MET A 70 -2.86 19.09 9.59
C MET A 70 -1.38 19.46 9.62
N TRP A 71 -0.97 20.49 8.90
CA TRP A 71 0.44 20.85 8.71
C TRP A 71 1.17 21.18 10.01
N SER A 72 0.46 21.74 11.00
CA SER A 72 1.01 22.11 12.31
C SER A 72 0.89 21.01 13.37
N GLN A 73 0.39 19.82 13.03
CA GLN A 73 0.35 18.69 13.96
C GLN A 73 1.73 18.03 14.08
N ASP A 74 2.01 17.50 15.27
CA ASP A 74 3.21 16.73 15.51
C ASP A 74 3.25 15.49 14.62
N ALA A 75 4.34 15.29 13.91
CA ALA A 75 4.60 14.12 13.09
C ALA A 75 5.55 13.16 13.84
N SER A 76 6.81 13.08 13.44
CA SER A 76 7.83 12.24 14.08
C SER A 76 9.09 13.05 14.36
N ASP A 77 9.92 12.55 15.26
CA ASP A 77 11.25 13.09 15.56
C ASP A 77 11.27 14.58 15.98
N GLY A 78 10.14 15.05 16.58
CA GLY A 78 10.01 16.42 17.04
C GLY A 78 9.77 17.45 15.95
N LYS A 79 9.39 17.00 14.74
CA LYS A 79 8.97 17.83 13.61
C LYS A 79 7.46 17.86 13.51
N ASP A 80 6.92 18.91 12.90
CA ASP A 80 5.54 18.91 12.43
C ASP A 80 5.42 18.28 11.02
N TYR A 81 4.18 18.08 10.57
CA TYR A 81 3.92 17.50 9.25
C TYR A 81 4.45 18.35 8.10
N GLU A 82 4.51 19.69 8.27
CA GLU A 82 5.05 20.59 7.25
C GLU A 82 6.55 20.38 7.08
N GLU A 83 7.31 20.36 8.18
CA GLU A 83 8.76 20.13 8.16
C GLU A 83 9.10 18.76 7.63
N GLN A 84 8.42 17.70 8.12
CA GLN A 84 8.66 16.35 7.65
C GLN A 84 8.35 16.19 6.15
N THR A 85 7.24 16.78 5.68
CA THR A 85 6.88 16.71 4.26
C THR A 85 7.89 17.44 3.38
N LYS A 86 8.42 18.59 3.82
CA LYS A 86 9.48 19.30 3.09
C LYS A 86 10.75 18.46 2.96
N ASP A 87 11.15 17.78 4.01
CA ASP A 87 12.32 16.89 3.97
C ASP A 87 12.09 15.72 3.01
N ASN A 88 10.94 15.05 3.09
CA ASN A 88 10.57 13.96 2.19
C ASN A 88 10.50 14.39 0.72
N ILE A 89 10.03 15.61 0.45
CA ILE A 89 10.02 16.18 -0.90
C ILE A 89 11.43 16.38 -1.43
N MET A 90 12.34 16.89 -0.62
CA MET A 90 13.73 17.10 -1.03
C MET A 90 14.43 15.76 -1.29
N GLU A 91 14.27 14.79 -0.42
CA GLU A 91 14.80 13.43 -0.62
C GLU A 91 14.22 12.80 -1.90
N SER A 92 12.91 12.91 -2.12
CA SER A 92 12.27 12.42 -3.33
C SER A 92 12.83 13.07 -4.59
N LEU A 93 13.03 14.39 -4.59
CA LEU A 93 13.62 15.10 -5.73
C LEU A 93 15.07 14.67 -5.97
N GLU A 94 15.88 14.55 -4.92
CA GLU A 94 17.26 14.06 -5.05
C GLU A 94 17.30 12.68 -5.69
N ASN A 95 16.41 11.78 -5.27
CA ASN A 95 16.26 10.45 -5.87
C ASN A 95 15.81 10.51 -7.33
N LEU A 96 14.86 11.37 -7.70
CA LEU A 96 14.42 11.56 -9.09
C LEU A 96 15.59 12.00 -9.99
N TYR A 97 16.39 12.97 -9.55
CA TYR A 97 17.55 13.43 -10.29
C TYR A 97 18.64 12.36 -10.38
N LEU A 98 18.88 11.62 -9.30
CA LEU A 98 19.82 10.50 -9.29
C LEU A 98 19.42 9.41 -10.29
N LEU A 99 18.16 8.97 -10.27
CA LEU A 99 17.63 8.00 -11.23
C LEU A 99 17.76 8.51 -12.68
N SER A 100 17.48 9.78 -12.91
CA SER A 100 17.63 10.38 -14.24
C SER A 100 19.07 10.36 -14.76
N GLN A 101 20.05 10.61 -13.89
CA GLN A 101 21.47 10.57 -14.24
C GLN A 101 21.95 9.15 -14.60
N HIS A 102 21.35 8.12 -14.00
CA HIS A 102 21.68 6.72 -14.21
C HIS A 102 20.77 6.01 -15.24
N ALA A 103 19.79 6.71 -15.81
CA ALA A 103 18.80 6.12 -16.72
C ALA A 103 19.45 5.40 -17.92
N SER A 104 20.52 5.97 -18.49
CA SER A 104 21.22 5.37 -19.63
C SER A 104 21.91 4.05 -19.32
N GLU A 105 22.29 3.79 -18.04
CA GLU A 105 22.90 2.53 -17.60
C GLU A 105 21.91 1.35 -17.71
N TYR A 106 20.60 1.66 -17.61
CA TYR A 106 19.50 0.72 -17.74
C TYR A 106 18.81 0.77 -19.10
N ASN A 107 19.39 1.45 -20.09
CA ASN A 107 18.80 1.70 -21.40
C ASN A 107 17.43 2.42 -21.33
N VAL A 108 17.20 3.20 -20.28
CA VAL A 108 16.01 4.02 -20.11
C VAL A 108 16.22 5.39 -20.74
N SER A 109 15.24 5.82 -21.52
CA SER A 109 15.16 7.16 -22.11
C SER A 109 13.70 7.50 -22.41
N LEU A 110 13.40 8.78 -22.54
CA LEU A 110 12.08 9.23 -22.98
C LEU A 110 11.95 9.06 -24.50
N SER A 111 10.86 8.44 -24.94
CA SER A 111 10.48 8.37 -26.36
C SER A 111 9.98 9.72 -26.85
N ASP A 112 9.89 9.88 -28.17
CA ASP A 112 9.37 11.12 -28.78
C ASP A 112 7.88 11.35 -28.42
N ASP A 113 7.09 10.27 -28.31
CA ASP A 113 5.70 10.34 -27.88
C ASP A 113 5.56 10.79 -26.42
N GLU A 114 6.42 10.28 -25.51
CA GLU A 114 6.45 10.69 -24.10
C GLU A 114 6.86 12.16 -23.98
N LYS A 115 7.90 12.60 -24.68
CA LYS A 115 8.31 14.01 -24.71
C LYS A 115 7.19 14.91 -25.21
N LYS A 116 6.50 14.49 -26.28
CA LYS A 116 5.35 15.22 -26.77
C LYS A 116 4.21 15.30 -25.76
N ALA A 117 3.87 14.19 -25.12
CA ALA A 117 2.81 14.15 -24.10
C ALA A 117 3.14 15.05 -22.89
N ILE A 118 4.40 15.03 -22.43
CA ILE A 118 4.91 15.90 -21.36
C ILE A 118 4.73 17.37 -21.74
N LYS A 119 5.17 17.74 -22.93
CA LYS A 119 5.03 19.11 -23.42
C LYS A 119 3.57 19.53 -23.55
N ASP A 120 2.74 18.68 -24.14
CA ASP A 120 1.30 18.97 -24.29
C ASP A 120 0.63 19.15 -22.92
N ALA A 121 1.00 18.35 -21.91
CA ALA A 121 0.49 18.47 -20.55
C ALA A 121 0.93 19.78 -19.87
N ALA A 122 2.19 20.16 -20.00
CA ALA A 122 2.71 21.42 -19.45
C ALA A 122 2.03 22.65 -20.11
N GLU A 123 1.86 22.63 -21.44
CA GLU A 123 1.13 23.67 -22.15
C GLU A 123 -0.35 23.75 -21.75
N GLN A 124 -0.98 22.57 -21.53
CA GLN A 124 -2.38 22.50 -21.10
C GLN A 124 -2.56 23.10 -19.70
N PHE A 125 -1.66 22.78 -18.76
CA PHE A 125 -1.67 23.41 -17.45
C PHE A 125 -1.59 24.94 -17.54
N GLY A 126 -0.73 25.45 -18.42
CA GLY A 126 -0.60 26.90 -18.65
C GLY A 126 -1.86 27.55 -19.22
N LYS A 127 -2.68 26.80 -19.99
CA LYS A 127 -3.97 27.28 -20.51
C LYS A 127 -5.10 27.24 -19.49
N ASP A 128 -5.08 26.25 -18.62
CA ASP A 128 -6.15 26.00 -17.65
C ASP A 128 -6.02 26.83 -16.36
N ASN A 129 -4.86 27.43 -16.14
CA ASN A 129 -4.55 28.17 -14.92
C ASN A 129 -4.22 29.64 -15.19
N THR A 130 -4.65 30.52 -14.28
CA THR A 130 -4.33 31.95 -14.34
C THR A 130 -2.85 32.19 -14.03
N ASP A 131 -2.32 33.35 -14.47
CA ASP A 131 -0.93 33.72 -14.16
C ASP A 131 -0.66 33.75 -12.65
N GLN A 132 -1.63 34.23 -11.86
CA GLN A 132 -1.51 34.25 -10.39
C GLN A 132 -1.34 32.85 -9.80
N VAL A 133 -2.07 31.84 -10.32
CA VAL A 133 -1.91 30.44 -9.87
C VAL A 133 -0.54 29.92 -10.27
N LYS A 134 -0.12 30.17 -11.50
CA LYS A 134 1.20 29.75 -12.02
C LYS A 134 2.33 30.35 -11.18
N ASP A 135 2.24 31.63 -10.84
CA ASP A 135 3.25 32.32 -9.99
C ASP A 135 3.37 31.71 -8.61
N VAL A 136 2.23 31.36 -7.96
CA VAL A 136 2.22 30.76 -6.62
C VAL A 136 2.80 29.35 -6.60
N VAL A 137 2.50 28.55 -7.63
CA VAL A 137 2.95 27.15 -7.69
C VAL A 137 4.25 26.98 -8.47
N SER A 138 4.86 28.03 -9.00
CA SER A 138 5.98 27.97 -9.96
C SER A 138 5.65 27.12 -11.19
N GLY A 139 4.45 27.31 -11.73
CA GLY A 139 3.87 26.50 -12.81
C GLY A 139 4.30 26.99 -14.20
N SER A 140 5.57 27.33 -14.41
CA SER A 140 6.11 27.60 -15.75
C SER A 140 6.17 26.31 -16.57
N THR A 141 6.04 26.42 -17.89
CA THR A 141 6.09 25.26 -18.79
C THR A 141 7.37 24.45 -18.57
N ASP A 142 8.51 25.10 -18.49
CA ASP A 142 9.82 24.45 -18.31
C ASP A 142 9.91 23.70 -16.96
N THR A 143 9.37 24.28 -15.89
CA THR A 143 9.33 23.64 -14.58
C THR A 143 8.47 22.36 -14.59
N ILE A 144 7.29 22.45 -15.22
CA ILE A 144 6.37 21.32 -15.32
C ILE A 144 6.96 20.22 -16.22
N GLU A 145 7.50 20.58 -17.40
CA GLU A 145 8.17 19.64 -18.29
C GLU A 145 9.27 18.90 -17.54
N LYS A 146 10.17 19.62 -16.83
CA LYS A 146 11.28 19.00 -16.07
C LYS A 146 10.76 18.02 -15.02
N LEU A 147 9.76 18.37 -14.22
CA LEU A 147 9.20 17.46 -13.23
C LEU A 147 8.56 16.22 -13.86
N LEU A 148 7.77 16.40 -14.91
CA LEU A 148 7.12 15.28 -15.63
C LEU A 148 8.13 14.35 -16.29
N GLU A 149 9.23 14.88 -16.85
CA GLU A 149 10.35 14.10 -17.37
C GLU A 149 10.97 13.21 -16.28
N LEU A 150 11.27 13.80 -15.11
CA LEU A 150 11.85 13.08 -13.98
C LEU A 150 10.93 11.97 -13.47
N LEU A 151 9.64 12.24 -13.30
CA LEU A 151 8.66 11.26 -12.86
C LEU A 151 8.45 10.13 -13.89
N THR A 152 8.48 10.47 -15.19
CA THR A 152 8.37 9.47 -16.25
C THR A 152 9.61 8.57 -16.28
N ILE A 153 10.81 9.15 -16.13
CA ILE A 153 12.05 8.38 -16.02
C ILE A 153 12.03 7.49 -14.78
N GLN A 154 11.58 7.99 -13.63
CA GLN A 154 11.45 7.18 -12.41
C GLN A 154 10.60 5.93 -12.64
N ASN A 155 9.41 6.07 -13.23
CA ASN A 155 8.54 4.94 -13.52
C ASN A 155 9.19 3.91 -14.46
N LYS A 156 9.95 4.37 -15.44
CA LYS A 156 10.69 3.50 -16.39
C LYS A 156 11.88 2.83 -15.71
N MET A 157 12.59 3.56 -14.84
CA MET A 157 13.71 3.02 -14.05
C MET A 157 13.26 1.98 -13.05
N ASP A 158 12.15 2.21 -12.34
CA ASP A 158 11.56 1.23 -11.43
C ASP A 158 11.30 -0.11 -12.16
N THR A 159 10.70 -0.05 -13.34
CA THR A 159 10.49 -1.24 -14.19
C THR A 159 11.82 -1.86 -14.62
N ALA A 160 12.74 -1.05 -15.14
CA ALA A 160 14.01 -1.55 -15.67
C ALA A 160 14.91 -2.17 -14.58
N ILE A 161 14.91 -1.61 -13.37
CA ILE A 161 15.66 -2.16 -12.23
C ILE A 161 15.03 -3.48 -11.80
N LYS A 162 13.71 -3.55 -11.65
CA LYS A 162 12.98 -4.80 -11.32
C LYS A 162 13.21 -5.90 -12.37
N ASP A 163 13.32 -5.53 -13.63
CA ASP A 163 13.61 -6.48 -14.71
C ASP A 163 15.07 -7.00 -14.69
N THR A 164 15.98 -6.37 -13.95
CA THR A 164 17.34 -6.93 -13.74
C THR A 164 17.36 -8.08 -12.74
N GLU A 165 16.34 -8.19 -11.90
CA GLU A 165 16.19 -9.29 -10.95
C GLU A 165 15.76 -10.55 -11.69
N THR A 166 16.55 -11.60 -11.58
CA THR A 166 16.37 -12.87 -12.29
C THR A 166 15.47 -13.85 -11.54
N VAL A 167 14.98 -13.48 -10.33
CA VAL A 167 14.14 -14.37 -9.54
C VAL A 167 12.83 -14.69 -10.26
N THR A 168 12.49 -15.97 -10.32
CA THR A 168 11.28 -16.51 -10.95
C THR A 168 10.49 -17.38 -9.96
N ALA A 169 9.28 -17.79 -10.30
CA ALA A 169 8.49 -18.68 -9.47
C ALA A 169 9.16 -20.05 -9.25
N ASP A 170 10.01 -20.49 -10.18
CA ASP A 170 10.76 -21.75 -10.07
C ASP A 170 11.87 -21.69 -9.00
N ASP A 171 12.32 -20.49 -8.64
CA ASP A 171 13.30 -20.28 -7.58
C ASP A 171 12.68 -20.31 -6.18
N ILE A 172 11.35 -20.26 -6.09
CA ILE A 172 10.59 -20.32 -4.83
C ILE A 172 10.14 -21.77 -4.61
N THR A 173 10.56 -22.37 -3.51
CA THR A 173 10.15 -23.74 -3.17
C THR A 173 8.66 -23.82 -2.80
N ASP A 174 8.07 -25.03 -2.94
CA ASP A 174 6.69 -25.24 -2.47
C ASP A 174 6.58 -25.02 -0.95
N ASP A 175 7.58 -25.41 -0.18
CA ASP A 175 7.58 -25.25 1.29
C ASP A 175 7.58 -23.77 1.70
N GLU A 176 8.24 -22.91 0.93
CA GLU A 176 8.33 -21.47 1.19
C GLU A 176 6.99 -20.74 0.88
N ALA A 177 6.22 -21.27 -0.05
CA ALA A 177 4.99 -20.65 -0.53
C ALA A 177 3.74 -21.49 -0.23
N ALA A 178 3.88 -22.58 0.52
CA ALA A 178 2.80 -23.54 0.75
C ALA A 178 1.55 -22.86 1.31
N GLN A 179 0.43 -23.08 0.62
CA GLN A 179 -0.88 -22.63 1.06
C GLN A 179 -1.77 -23.84 1.29
N LYS A 180 -2.43 -23.89 2.44
CA LYS A 180 -3.53 -24.81 2.73
C LYS A 180 -4.85 -24.17 2.34
N SER A 181 -5.91 -24.98 2.20
CA SER A 181 -7.26 -24.44 2.05
C SER A 181 -8.25 -25.07 3.03
N MET A 182 -9.24 -24.29 3.43
CA MET A 182 -10.29 -24.70 4.35
C MET A 182 -11.66 -24.17 3.91
N GLN A 183 -12.70 -24.89 4.35
CA GLN A 183 -14.04 -24.33 4.53
C GLN A 183 -14.18 -23.92 6.00
N TYR A 184 -14.89 -22.81 6.26
CA TYR A 184 -15.17 -22.39 7.62
C TYR A 184 -16.55 -21.74 7.72
N VAL A 185 -17.05 -21.69 8.96
CA VAL A 185 -18.28 -20.96 9.33
C VAL A 185 -17.99 -20.05 10.51
N LEU A 186 -18.74 -18.95 10.60
CA LEU A 186 -18.79 -18.06 11.76
C LEU A 186 -20.21 -18.01 12.31
N PHE A 187 -20.37 -18.44 13.54
CA PHE A 187 -21.54 -18.21 14.38
C PHE A 187 -21.33 -16.89 15.12
N SER A 188 -21.83 -15.80 14.54
CA SER A 188 -21.55 -14.44 15.00
C SER A 188 -22.25 -14.11 16.32
N TYR A 189 -21.54 -13.43 17.23
CA TYR A 189 -22.13 -12.86 18.46
C TYR A 189 -22.90 -11.55 18.21
N THR A 190 -22.93 -11.09 16.95
CA THR A 190 -23.71 -9.92 16.56
C THR A 190 -24.75 -10.29 15.52
N THR A 191 -25.96 -9.74 15.68
CA THR A 191 -27.04 -9.79 14.70
C THR A 191 -27.33 -8.39 14.18
N LYS A 192 -27.99 -8.31 13.03
CA LYS A 192 -28.51 -7.03 12.51
C LYS A 192 -30.02 -7.05 12.62
N ASP A 193 -30.58 -5.94 13.12
CA ASP A 193 -32.04 -5.71 13.10
C ASP A 193 -32.51 -5.34 11.68
N ASP A 194 -33.83 -5.25 11.47
CA ASP A 194 -34.42 -4.89 10.18
C ASP A 194 -34.04 -3.49 9.68
N SER A 195 -33.48 -2.65 10.56
CA SER A 195 -32.98 -1.31 10.26
C SER A 195 -31.48 -1.30 9.98
N GLY A 196 -30.81 -2.48 10.07
CA GLY A 196 -29.37 -2.64 9.82
C GLY A 196 -28.49 -2.32 11.04
N ASN A 197 -29.05 -2.04 12.22
CA ASN A 197 -28.27 -1.80 13.43
C ASN A 197 -27.73 -3.13 13.98
N SER A 198 -26.46 -3.13 14.39
CA SER A 198 -25.82 -4.29 15.01
C SER A 198 -26.18 -4.38 16.50
N THR A 199 -26.62 -5.55 16.94
CA THR A 199 -26.90 -5.86 18.35
C THR A 199 -26.09 -7.09 18.77
N THR A 200 -25.43 -7.01 19.93
CA THR A 200 -24.71 -8.15 20.51
C THR A 200 -25.67 -9.08 21.20
N LEU A 201 -25.48 -10.40 21.02
CA LEU A 201 -26.26 -11.43 21.69
C LEU A 201 -26.10 -11.36 23.21
N SER A 202 -27.15 -11.69 23.93
CA SER A 202 -27.12 -11.94 25.38
C SER A 202 -26.33 -13.21 25.72
N ASP A 203 -25.94 -13.37 26.98
CA ASP A 203 -25.17 -14.54 27.40
C ASP A 203 -25.94 -15.87 27.19
N ASP A 204 -27.26 -15.88 27.42
CA ASP A 204 -28.13 -17.05 27.18
C ASP A 204 -28.19 -17.40 25.67
N GLU A 205 -28.20 -16.39 24.80
CA GLU A 205 -28.20 -16.58 23.32
C GLU A 205 -26.82 -17.10 22.84
N LYS A 206 -25.73 -16.61 23.44
CA LYS A 206 -24.38 -17.11 23.14
C LYS A 206 -24.22 -18.58 23.55
N GLU A 207 -24.78 -19.00 24.70
CA GLU A 207 -24.74 -20.39 25.14
C GLU A 207 -25.56 -21.29 24.20
N THR A 208 -26.71 -20.80 23.73
CA THR A 208 -27.51 -21.49 22.71
C THR A 208 -26.73 -21.64 21.42
N LEU A 209 -26.03 -20.57 20.98
CA LEU A 209 -25.21 -20.54 19.78
C LEU A 209 -24.04 -21.52 19.89
N LYS A 210 -23.42 -21.63 21.07
CA LYS A 210 -22.35 -22.60 21.36
C LYS A 210 -22.82 -24.04 21.22
N THR A 211 -24.03 -24.34 21.71
CA THR A 211 -24.66 -25.63 21.51
C THR A 211 -24.92 -25.92 20.01
N THR A 212 -25.36 -24.92 19.27
CA THR A 212 -25.57 -25.04 17.81
C THR A 212 -24.26 -25.29 17.08
N ALA A 213 -23.19 -24.57 17.41
CA ALA A 213 -21.86 -24.77 16.84
C ALA A 213 -21.30 -26.16 17.17
N GLN A 214 -21.52 -26.68 18.39
CA GLN A 214 -21.10 -28.03 18.73
C GLN A 214 -21.86 -29.10 17.95
N ASN A 215 -23.18 -28.97 17.82
CA ASN A 215 -24.01 -29.86 17.02
C ASN A 215 -23.55 -29.85 15.54
N PHE A 216 -23.16 -28.69 15.03
CA PHE A 216 -22.58 -28.56 13.68
C PHE A 216 -21.27 -29.37 13.55
N VAL A 217 -20.34 -29.22 14.51
CA VAL A 217 -19.10 -30.01 14.54
C VAL A 217 -19.39 -31.49 14.54
N ASP A 218 -20.29 -31.96 15.41
CA ASP A 218 -20.66 -33.38 15.55
C ASP A 218 -21.27 -33.91 14.24
N SER A 219 -22.12 -33.13 13.57
CA SER A 219 -22.73 -33.49 12.30
C SER A 219 -21.68 -33.66 11.20
N VAL A 220 -20.77 -32.68 11.06
CA VAL A 220 -19.71 -32.72 10.03
C VAL A 220 -18.71 -33.85 10.32
N LYS A 221 -18.30 -34.06 11.57
CA LYS A 221 -17.47 -35.20 11.99
C LYS A 221 -18.19 -36.54 11.77
N GLY A 222 -19.51 -36.56 11.85
CA GLY A 222 -20.36 -37.68 11.52
C GLY A 222 -20.52 -37.97 10.02
N GLY A 223 -19.92 -37.14 9.14
CA GLY A 223 -19.90 -37.34 7.70
C GLY A 223 -20.91 -36.49 6.90
N ALA A 224 -21.60 -35.54 7.55
CA ALA A 224 -22.44 -34.59 6.84
C ALA A 224 -21.57 -33.68 5.94
N ASP A 225 -22.15 -33.24 4.80
CA ASP A 225 -21.53 -32.25 3.94
C ASP A 225 -21.48 -30.89 4.68
N PHE A 226 -20.30 -30.23 4.63
CA PHE A 226 -20.04 -29.00 5.41
C PHE A 226 -20.99 -27.87 5.04
N GLY A 227 -21.24 -27.65 3.75
CA GLY A 227 -22.12 -26.59 3.28
C GLY A 227 -23.60 -26.85 3.62
N THR A 228 -24.01 -28.13 3.54
CA THR A 228 -25.39 -28.56 3.93
C THR A 228 -25.59 -28.35 5.43
N ALA A 229 -24.64 -28.81 6.25
CA ALA A 229 -24.68 -28.63 7.70
C ALA A 229 -24.67 -27.15 8.10
N ALA A 230 -23.91 -26.31 7.38
CA ALA A 230 -23.89 -24.84 7.60
C ALA A 230 -25.28 -24.24 7.34
N THR A 231 -25.92 -24.62 6.25
CA THR A 231 -27.27 -24.15 5.91
C THR A 231 -28.29 -24.58 6.97
N GLU A 232 -28.22 -25.81 7.47
CA GLU A 232 -29.10 -26.34 8.52
C GLU A 232 -28.86 -25.61 9.88
N ALA A 233 -27.62 -25.22 10.13
CA ALA A 233 -27.26 -24.44 11.32
C ALA A 233 -27.57 -22.93 11.18
N GLY A 234 -28.04 -22.47 10.02
CA GLY A 234 -28.39 -21.07 9.76
C GLY A 234 -27.19 -20.14 9.55
N VAL A 235 -26.04 -20.70 9.12
CA VAL A 235 -24.82 -19.96 8.82
C VAL A 235 -24.36 -20.22 7.38
N GLU A 236 -23.46 -19.38 6.88
CA GLU A 236 -22.91 -19.53 5.53
C GLU A 236 -21.53 -20.17 5.60
N ALA A 237 -21.31 -21.21 4.78
CA ALA A 237 -19.99 -21.80 4.58
C ALA A 237 -19.15 -20.91 3.68
N GLN A 238 -17.97 -20.54 4.15
CA GLN A 238 -16.97 -19.74 3.43
C GLN A 238 -15.73 -20.59 3.16
N THR A 239 -14.88 -20.12 2.25
CA THR A 239 -13.58 -20.75 1.94
C THR A 239 -12.45 -19.76 2.17
N ALA A 240 -11.30 -20.25 2.59
CA ALA A 240 -10.08 -19.48 2.66
C ALA A 240 -8.87 -20.33 2.34
N THR A 241 -7.86 -19.72 1.76
CA THR A 241 -6.49 -20.24 1.65
C THR A 241 -5.64 -19.57 2.70
N PHE A 242 -4.67 -20.28 3.27
CA PHE A 242 -3.87 -19.79 4.38
C PHE A 242 -2.54 -20.53 4.51
N ASP A 243 -1.62 -19.89 5.20
CA ASP A 243 -0.40 -20.44 5.78
C ASP A 243 -0.35 -20.15 7.28
N SER A 244 0.72 -20.56 7.96
CA SER A 244 0.89 -20.37 9.42
C SER A 244 1.02 -18.90 9.84
N GLU A 245 1.32 -17.97 8.91
CA GLU A 245 1.46 -16.54 9.16
C GLU A 245 0.18 -15.76 8.88
N SER A 246 -0.81 -16.40 8.29
CA SER A 246 -2.08 -15.78 7.94
C SER A 246 -2.86 -15.36 9.19
N THR A 247 -3.50 -14.19 9.14
CA THR A 247 -4.30 -13.64 10.26
C THR A 247 -5.78 -13.46 9.89
N SER A 248 -6.12 -13.64 8.64
CA SER A 248 -7.49 -13.53 8.11
C SER A 248 -8.00 -14.92 7.70
N PRO A 249 -9.27 -15.23 7.97
CA PRO A 249 -10.33 -14.39 8.56
C PRO A 249 -10.20 -14.16 10.06
N ASN A 250 -9.46 -14.98 10.80
CA ASN A 250 -9.18 -14.85 12.24
C ASN A 250 -7.95 -15.68 12.60
N SER A 251 -7.04 -15.15 13.41
CA SER A 251 -5.77 -15.80 13.76
C SER A 251 -5.95 -17.11 14.54
N ASP A 252 -6.93 -17.18 15.45
CA ASP A 252 -7.17 -18.39 16.26
C ASP A 252 -7.76 -19.51 15.38
N LEU A 253 -8.61 -19.13 14.42
CA LEU A 253 -9.13 -20.06 13.40
C LEU A 253 -7.98 -20.61 12.54
N ILE A 254 -7.09 -19.74 12.06
CA ILE A 254 -5.93 -20.14 11.26
C ILE A 254 -5.05 -21.10 12.04
N ALA A 255 -4.69 -20.77 13.28
CA ALA A 255 -3.87 -21.64 14.13
C ALA A 255 -4.51 -23.02 14.35
N ALA A 256 -5.81 -23.07 14.59
CA ALA A 256 -6.53 -24.32 14.77
C ALA A 256 -6.63 -25.14 13.48
N ALA A 257 -6.86 -24.49 12.33
CA ALA A 257 -6.90 -25.15 11.03
C ALA A 257 -5.51 -25.62 10.58
N ASP A 258 -4.45 -24.86 10.88
CA ASP A 258 -3.06 -25.22 10.56
C ASP A 258 -2.58 -26.48 11.32
N ALA A 259 -3.11 -26.70 12.53
CA ALA A 259 -2.82 -27.88 13.34
C ALA A 259 -3.50 -29.17 12.82
N LEU A 260 -4.45 -29.09 11.88
CA LEU A 260 -5.08 -30.27 11.28
C LEU A 260 -4.09 -30.98 10.34
N VAL A 261 -4.10 -32.31 10.39
CA VAL A 261 -3.08 -33.13 9.73
C VAL A 261 -3.59 -33.91 8.52
N ASN A 262 -4.91 -34.04 8.35
CA ASN A 262 -5.50 -34.73 7.19
C ASN A 262 -6.57 -33.87 6.52
N GLU A 263 -6.65 -33.96 5.22
CA GLU A 263 -7.78 -33.39 4.47
C GLU A 263 -9.09 -34.04 4.95
N GLY A 264 -10.08 -33.19 5.21
CA GLY A 264 -11.35 -33.56 5.77
C GLY A 264 -11.43 -33.45 7.31
N ASP A 265 -10.30 -33.28 8.00
CA ASP A 265 -10.31 -33.04 9.45
C ASP A 265 -11.07 -31.74 9.77
N VAL A 266 -11.76 -31.72 10.92
CA VAL A 266 -12.60 -30.60 11.38
C VAL A 266 -12.11 -30.16 12.76
N THR A 267 -12.00 -28.85 12.95
CA THR A 267 -11.64 -28.28 14.27
C THR A 267 -12.73 -28.53 15.32
N GLU A 268 -12.38 -28.36 16.56
CA GLU A 268 -13.38 -28.09 17.58
C GLU A 268 -13.94 -26.67 17.40
N VAL A 269 -14.96 -26.30 18.19
CA VAL A 269 -15.47 -24.94 18.22
C VAL A 269 -14.40 -24.00 18.77
N ILE A 270 -14.07 -22.94 18.04
CA ILE A 270 -13.07 -21.94 18.40
C ILE A 270 -13.82 -20.67 18.82
N GLU A 271 -13.69 -20.30 20.08
CA GLU A 271 -14.35 -19.14 20.66
C GLU A 271 -13.46 -17.90 20.52
N THR A 272 -14.01 -16.83 19.97
CA THR A 272 -13.35 -15.54 19.76
C THR A 272 -14.25 -14.40 20.24
N ASP A 273 -13.73 -13.18 20.27
CA ASP A 273 -14.53 -11.99 20.64
C ASP A 273 -15.71 -11.73 19.69
N ASN A 274 -15.61 -12.17 18.43
CA ASN A 274 -16.60 -11.91 17.40
C ASN A 274 -17.65 -13.03 17.27
N GLY A 275 -17.39 -14.20 17.83
CA GLY A 275 -18.25 -15.39 17.68
C GLY A 275 -17.47 -16.68 17.72
N LEU A 276 -18.14 -17.75 17.27
CA LEU A 276 -17.59 -19.10 17.25
C LEU A 276 -17.24 -19.50 15.83
N TYR A 277 -16.01 -19.96 15.63
CA TYR A 277 -15.58 -20.49 14.35
C TYR A 277 -15.48 -22.01 14.37
N VAL A 278 -15.71 -22.62 13.22
CA VAL A 278 -15.38 -24.03 12.93
C VAL A 278 -14.80 -24.11 11.52
N ALA A 279 -13.70 -24.82 11.36
CA ALA A 279 -13.10 -25.06 10.06
C ALA A 279 -13.00 -26.55 9.72
N LYS A 280 -13.03 -26.84 8.43
CA LYS A 280 -12.70 -28.14 7.83
C LYS A 280 -11.56 -27.95 6.85
N LEU A 281 -10.46 -28.66 7.05
CA LEU A 281 -9.34 -28.66 6.11
C LEU A 281 -9.75 -29.29 4.78
N THR A 282 -9.62 -28.59 3.68
CA THR A 282 -9.98 -29.09 2.35
C THR A 282 -8.77 -29.50 1.53
N SER A 283 -7.62 -28.85 1.74
CA SER A 283 -6.35 -29.25 1.13
C SER A 283 -5.17 -28.92 2.03
N LEU A 284 -4.23 -29.85 2.13
CA LEU A 284 -2.93 -29.66 2.79
C LEU A 284 -1.95 -28.83 1.92
N LEU A 285 -2.17 -28.84 0.59
CA LEU A 285 -1.41 -28.04 -0.35
C LEU A 285 -2.32 -27.63 -1.51
N ASP A 286 -2.83 -26.41 -1.43
CA ASP A 286 -3.59 -25.81 -2.51
C ASP A 286 -2.63 -25.28 -3.58
N ARG A 287 -2.58 -25.96 -4.72
CA ARG A 287 -1.64 -25.64 -5.80
C ARG A 287 -1.85 -24.25 -6.38
N GLU A 288 -3.08 -23.87 -6.63
CA GLU A 288 -3.41 -22.58 -7.23
C GLU A 288 -3.02 -21.43 -6.28
N ALA A 289 -3.35 -21.57 -4.99
CA ALA A 289 -2.97 -20.59 -3.98
C ALA A 289 -1.45 -20.55 -3.77
N THR A 290 -0.77 -21.70 -3.76
CA THR A 290 0.69 -21.79 -3.64
C THR A 290 1.39 -21.12 -4.83
N ASP A 291 0.94 -21.37 -6.06
CA ASP A 291 1.50 -20.73 -7.25
C ASP A 291 1.27 -19.21 -7.23
N SER A 292 0.11 -18.77 -6.75
CA SER A 292 -0.20 -17.36 -6.55
C SER A 292 0.71 -16.71 -5.49
N LYS A 293 0.98 -17.43 -4.39
CA LYS A 293 1.92 -16.98 -3.34
C LYS A 293 3.36 -16.88 -3.87
N LYS A 294 3.80 -17.85 -4.68
CA LYS A 294 5.11 -17.78 -5.36
C LYS A 294 5.24 -16.53 -6.22
N ALA A 295 4.20 -16.20 -7.00
CA ALA A 295 4.19 -15.00 -7.81
C ALA A 295 4.26 -13.71 -6.96
N SER A 296 3.61 -13.70 -5.79
CA SER A 296 3.70 -12.60 -4.83
C SER A 296 5.11 -12.45 -4.27
N ILE A 297 5.74 -13.56 -3.82
CA ILE A 297 7.12 -13.56 -3.30
C ILE A 297 8.11 -13.08 -4.38
N VAL A 298 7.95 -13.51 -5.64
CA VAL A 298 8.77 -13.00 -6.76
C VAL A 298 8.60 -11.49 -6.89
N THR A 299 7.38 -10.99 -6.79
CA THR A 299 7.11 -9.55 -6.89
C THR A 299 7.73 -8.78 -5.74
N GLU A 300 7.64 -9.29 -4.51
CA GLU A 300 8.24 -8.71 -3.31
C GLU A 300 9.77 -8.66 -3.43
N ARG A 301 10.42 -9.76 -3.79
CA ARG A 301 11.88 -9.83 -3.97
C ARG A 301 12.41 -8.90 -5.08
N LYS A 302 11.58 -8.63 -6.10
CA LYS A 302 11.93 -7.65 -7.14
C LYS A 302 11.76 -6.19 -6.68
N GLN A 303 11.15 -5.97 -5.53
CA GLN A 303 10.97 -4.62 -4.96
C GLN A 303 12.01 -4.27 -3.89
N GLU A 304 12.72 -5.27 -3.34
CA GLU A 304 13.85 -5.10 -2.43
C GLU A 304 15.13 -4.62 -3.14
#